data_8df10e09fb01b77c8c5ad62957ffc2a5
#
_entry.id   8df10e09fb01b77c8c5ad62957ffc2a5
#
_cell.length_a   1.000
_cell.length_b   1.000
_cell.length_c   1.000
_cell.angle_alpha   90.00
_cell.angle_beta   90.00
_cell.angle_gamma   90.00
#
_symmetry.space_group_name_H-M   'P 1'
#
loop_
_entity.id
_entity.type
_entity.pdbx_description
1 polymer ?
#
loop_
_entity_poly.entity_id
_entity_poly.type
_entity_poly.pdbx_seq_one_letter_code
_entity_poly.pdbx_strand_id
1 'polypeptide(L)'
;MIWKPNGLFFKMAQLVAARKPETKLIIGNQGGGRSSKTYDFFHLLAWLCDHNRHKKLEIYVFRDTLTACKEHALKDFRECLQIIGIWNENNLRSVDNKPNYNLFGQTIKFRGIEDGSTEHKEASRSDIIFVNEILSGVSKENFDNWLRRCEALVVADWNPKYTDHWFFEFEKRSDCVFTYTTYKNNRHLKESIRSEFEGYQPVAYSEIGKELKKQDRNVHLYDCDKNPIGFSIEQITEYKRTLKNEAAGTADVYQWKVYGLGERANREGLVFPEVTYVDDFPEDIEQFGHGLDFGSAHPTVIVKGGIRRKLPKPDLFLKKLYYSPCDTSTQVIDAVRSLGITGHIWCDTNMDNTNTGIGWVSD
;
A
#
# COMPACT_ATOMS: atom_id res chain seq x y z
N MET A 1 28.48 -12.00 12.31
CA MET A 1 28.16 -11.45 10.97
C MET A 1 28.01 -9.95 11.11
N ILE A 2 28.71 -9.13 10.33
CA ILE A 2 28.57 -7.67 10.44
C ILE A 2 27.30 -7.29 9.69
N TRP A 3 26.29 -6.89 10.41
CA TRP A 3 25.07 -6.35 9.84
C TRP A 3 25.33 -5.01 9.14
N LYS A 4 24.87 -4.89 7.89
CA LYS A 4 25.02 -3.68 7.07
C LYS A 4 23.64 -3.22 6.60
N PRO A 5 22.97 -2.30 7.34
CA PRO A 5 21.68 -1.78 6.95
C PRO A 5 21.76 -0.95 5.67
N ASN A 6 20.63 -0.81 4.97
CA ASN A 6 20.52 0.09 3.83
C ASN A 6 20.40 1.57 4.27
N GLY A 7 20.44 2.49 3.31
CA GLY A 7 20.39 3.93 3.59
C GLY A 7 19.10 4.39 4.28
N LEU A 8 17.97 3.72 4.02
CA LEU A 8 16.68 4.06 4.63
C LEU A 8 16.69 3.88 6.15
N PHE A 9 17.33 2.82 6.66
CA PHE A 9 17.51 2.64 8.11
C PHE A 9 18.13 3.88 8.76
N PHE A 10 19.25 4.37 8.22
CA PHE A 10 19.95 5.54 8.78
C PHE A 10 19.10 6.79 8.71
N LYS A 11 18.38 6.99 7.60
CA LYS A 11 17.46 8.12 7.44
C LYS A 11 16.35 8.09 8.49
N MET A 12 15.71 6.95 8.69
CA MET A 12 14.68 6.80 9.73
C MET A 12 15.26 6.98 11.14
N ALA A 13 16.44 6.41 11.43
CA ALA A 13 17.10 6.57 12.73
C ALA A 13 17.43 8.04 13.03
N GLN A 14 17.90 8.81 12.03
CA GLN A 14 18.12 10.25 12.17
C GLN A 14 16.83 11.02 12.46
N LEU A 15 15.74 10.70 11.75
CA LEU A 15 14.42 11.32 11.98
C LEU A 15 13.92 11.05 13.41
N VAL A 16 14.05 9.80 13.87
CA VAL A 16 13.66 9.42 15.24
C VAL A 16 14.54 10.11 16.29
N ALA A 17 15.85 10.20 16.07
CA ALA A 17 16.77 10.88 16.97
C ALA A 17 16.53 12.41 17.04
N ALA A 18 16.10 13.02 15.94
CA ALA A 18 15.75 14.44 15.87
C ALA A 18 14.38 14.78 16.44
N ARG A 19 13.54 13.78 16.74
CA ARG A 19 12.20 13.96 17.31
C ARG A 19 12.28 14.53 18.73
N LYS A 20 11.50 15.55 19.02
CA LYS A 20 11.35 16.03 20.39
C LYS A 20 10.58 15.01 21.23
N PRO A 21 10.95 14.78 22.50
CA PRO A 21 10.34 13.72 23.33
C PRO A 21 8.81 13.78 23.42
N GLU A 22 8.25 14.98 23.50
CA GLU A 22 6.81 15.24 23.64
C GLU A 22 6.05 15.31 22.31
N THR A 23 6.72 15.11 21.17
CA THR A 23 6.08 15.16 19.85
C THR A 23 5.93 13.77 19.25
N LYS A 24 4.93 13.59 18.43
CA LYS A 24 4.75 12.43 17.59
C LYS A 24 5.45 12.61 16.24
N LEU A 25 6.00 11.53 15.70
CA LEU A 25 6.56 11.50 14.36
C LEU A 25 5.85 10.46 13.52
N ILE A 26 5.45 10.84 12.33
CA ILE A 26 4.91 9.93 11.31
C ILE A 26 5.95 9.79 10.20
N ILE A 27 6.31 8.57 9.84
CA ILE A 27 7.20 8.30 8.71
C ILE A 27 6.43 7.48 7.67
N GLY A 28 6.29 8.03 6.48
CA GLY A 28 5.74 7.32 5.33
C GLY A 28 6.86 6.82 4.42
N ASN A 29 7.02 5.50 4.27
CA ASN A 29 8.05 4.91 3.41
C ASN A 29 7.43 4.48 2.08
N GLN A 30 7.40 5.38 1.09
CA GLN A 30 7.03 5.07 -0.28
C GLN A 30 8.21 4.43 -1.01
N GLY A 31 7.96 3.36 -1.75
CA GLY A 31 9.06 2.81 -2.56
C GLY A 31 8.67 1.66 -3.45
N GLY A 32 9.52 1.40 -4.42
CA GLY A 32 9.41 0.29 -5.34
C GLY A 32 9.45 -1.08 -4.67
N GLY A 33 9.19 -2.10 -5.45
CA GLY A 33 9.35 -3.49 -5.01
C GLY A 33 10.79 -3.77 -4.54
N ARG A 34 10.92 -4.61 -3.50
CA ARG A 34 12.24 -5.03 -2.99
C ARG A 34 13.20 -3.90 -2.63
N SER A 35 12.71 -2.69 -2.39
CA SER A 35 13.52 -1.53 -1.97
C SER A 35 13.94 -1.57 -0.49
N SER A 36 13.62 -2.67 0.22
CA SER A 36 14.00 -2.97 1.61
C SER A 36 13.25 -2.15 2.70
N LYS A 37 12.15 -1.45 2.36
CA LYS A 37 11.40 -0.62 3.31
C LYS A 37 11.04 -1.34 4.62
N THR A 38 10.40 -2.49 4.52
CA THR A 38 9.95 -3.30 5.65
C THR A 38 11.12 -3.84 6.47
N TYR A 39 12.19 -4.32 5.80
CA TYR A 39 13.38 -4.82 6.48
C TYR A 39 14.13 -3.72 7.21
N ASP A 40 14.30 -2.54 6.59
CA ASP A 40 14.98 -1.40 7.22
C ASP A 40 14.18 -0.88 8.42
N PHE A 41 12.84 -0.94 8.36
CA PHE A 41 12.03 -0.63 9.54
C PHE A 41 12.23 -1.67 10.65
N PHE A 42 12.22 -2.98 10.36
CA PHE A 42 12.43 -3.99 11.38
C PHE A 42 13.84 -3.94 11.99
N HIS A 43 14.83 -3.54 11.24
CA HIS A 43 16.15 -3.23 11.78
C HIS A 43 16.12 -2.01 12.72
N LEU A 44 15.40 -0.93 12.33
CA LEU A 44 15.19 0.21 13.21
C LEU A 44 14.45 -0.20 14.49
N LEU A 45 13.42 -1.03 14.36
CA LEU A 45 12.64 -1.53 15.50
C LEU A 45 13.53 -2.33 16.46
N ALA A 46 14.38 -3.22 15.92
CA ALA A 46 15.32 -3.98 16.74
C ALA A 46 16.31 -3.07 17.47
N TRP A 47 16.82 -2.04 16.78
CA TRP A 47 17.70 -1.04 17.39
C TRP A 47 16.98 -0.22 18.47
N LEU A 48 15.73 0.20 18.24
CA LEU A 48 14.91 0.92 19.24
C LEU A 48 14.64 0.05 20.48
N CYS A 49 14.30 -1.22 20.29
CA CYS A 49 14.08 -2.15 21.40
C CYS A 49 15.35 -2.33 22.24
N ASP A 50 16.52 -2.45 21.60
CA ASP A 50 17.81 -2.61 22.28
C ASP A 50 18.18 -1.36 23.11
N HIS A 51 18.02 -0.16 22.52
CA HIS A 51 18.36 1.10 23.19
C HIS A 51 17.38 1.49 24.31
N ASN A 52 16.16 0.94 24.30
CA ASN A 52 15.13 1.23 25.30
C ASN A 52 14.87 0.07 26.26
N ARG A 53 15.85 -0.81 26.52
CA ARG A 53 15.70 -1.95 27.46
C ARG A 53 15.28 -1.56 28.88
N HIS A 54 15.54 -0.30 29.26
CA HIS A 54 15.17 0.28 30.56
C HIS A 54 13.71 0.77 30.63
N LYS A 55 12.99 0.79 29.51
CA LYS A 55 11.57 1.14 29.38
C LYS A 55 10.78 -0.09 28.99
N LYS A 56 9.46 0.01 29.08
CA LYS A 56 8.55 -1.00 28.57
C LYS A 56 7.74 -0.36 27.44
N LEU A 57 8.12 -0.67 26.19
CA LEU A 57 7.45 -0.16 25.01
C LEU A 57 6.32 -1.09 24.58
N GLU A 58 5.19 -0.50 24.24
CA GLU A 58 4.07 -1.18 23.58
C GLU A 58 4.13 -0.91 22.06
N ILE A 59 4.33 -1.98 21.30
CA ILE A 59 4.62 -1.91 19.86
C ILE A 59 3.59 -2.74 19.09
N TYR A 60 2.98 -2.13 18.06
CA TYR A 60 2.04 -2.80 17.18
C TYR A 60 2.54 -2.83 15.75
N VAL A 61 2.34 -3.97 15.09
CA VAL A 61 2.54 -4.17 13.66
C VAL A 61 1.20 -4.53 13.06
N PHE A 62 0.68 -3.68 12.22
CA PHE A 62 -0.61 -3.87 11.56
C PHE A 62 -0.47 -4.21 10.08
N ARG A 63 -1.41 -5.02 9.59
CA ARG A 63 -1.66 -5.26 8.18
C ARG A 63 -3.18 -5.41 7.96
N ASP A 64 -3.62 -5.39 6.69
CA ASP A 64 -5.03 -5.56 6.29
C ASP A 64 -5.72 -6.73 7.00
N THR A 65 -5.12 -7.92 6.99
CA THR A 65 -5.65 -9.12 7.64
C THR A 65 -4.65 -9.74 8.61
N LEU A 66 -5.14 -10.49 9.59
CA LEU A 66 -4.26 -11.23 10.50
C LEU A 66 -3.47 -12.31 9.78
N THR A 67 -4.08 -12.98 8.79
CA THR A 67 -3.42 -13.97 7.94
C THR A 67 -2.28 -13.33 7.17
N ALA A 68 -2.53 -12.23 6.46
CA ALA A 68 -1.49 -11.49 5.74
C ALA A 68 -0.41 -10.94 6.68
N CYS A 69 -0.78 -10.52 7.90
CA CYS A 69 0.18 -10.08 8.91
C CYS A 69 1.14 -11.20 9.30
N LYS A 70 0.63 -12.44 9.48
CA LYS A 70 1.44 -13.62 9.80
C LYS A 70 2.33 -14.05 8.62
N GLU A 71 1.75 -14.14 7.43
CA GLU A 71 2.43 -14.66 6.24
C GLU A 71 3.49 -13.72 5.67
N HIS A 72 3.34 -12.42 5.91
CA HIS A 72 4.24 -11.40 5.37
C HIS A 72 4.99 -10.66 6.48
N ALA A 73 4.32 -9.80 7.25
CA ALA A 73 5.01 -8.92 8.20
C ALA A 73 5.77 -9.70 9.30
N LEU A 74 5.16 -10.72 9.90
CA LEU A 74 5.83 -11.56 10.91
C LEU A 74 6.94 -12.40 10.28
N LYS A 75 6.74 -12.91 9.06
CA LYS A 75 7.76 -13.65 8.33
C LYS A 75 8.96 -12.78 8.03
N ASP A 76 8.76 -11.59 7.47
CA ASP A 76 9.83 -10.63 7.17
C ASP A 76 10.56 -10.20 8.46
N PHE A 77 9.82 -9.98 9.55
CA PHE A 77 10.40 -9.69 10.86
C PHE A 77 11.29 -10.84 11.35
N ARG A 78 10.82 -12.11 11.27
CA ARG A 78 11.60 -13.30 11.63
C ARG A 78 12.87 -13.37 10.81
N GLU A 79 12.77 -13.28 9.49
CA GLU A 79 13.93 -13.34 8.59
C GLU A 79 14.93 -12.21 8.88
N CYS A 80 14.44 -10.99 9.14
CA CYS A 80 15.27 -9.86 9.51
C CYS A 80 16.07 -10.14 10.80
N LEU A 81 15.43 -10.63 11.86
CA LEU A 81 16.10 -10.95 13.12
C LEU A 81 17.04 -12.16 13.00
N GLN A 82 16.73 -13.14 12.14
CA GLN A 82 17.63 -14.26 11.83
C GLN A 82 18.90 -13.79 11.12
N ILE A 83 18.78 -12.89 10.16
CA ILE A 83 19.93 -12.31 9.43
C ILE A 83 20.91 -11.63 10.40
N ILE A 84 20.40 -10.91 11.39
CA ILE A 84 21.24 -10.24 12.38
C ILE A 84 21.58 -11.12 13.60
N GLY A 85 21.07 -12.36 13.64
CA GLY A 85 21.48 -13.37 14.65
C GLY A 85 20.81 -13.20 16.01
N ILE A 86 19.67 -12.52 16.11
CA ILE A 86 18.97 -12.25 17.39
C ILE A 86 17.58 -12.90 17.48
N TRP A 87 17.14 -13.63 16.46
CA TRP A 87 15.87 -14.38 16.54
C TRP A 87 15.95 -15.51 17.55
N ASN A 88 14.92 -15.61 18.39
CA ASN A 88 14.75 -16.73 19.32
C ASN A 88 13.27 -17.19 19.28
N GLU A 89 13.05 -18.45 18.87
CA GLU A 89 11.70 -19.00 18.73
C GLU A 89 10.91 -18.98 20.04
N ASN A 90 11.57 -19.14 21.19
CA ASN A 90 10.94 -19.11 22.51
C ASN A 90 10.37 -17.75 22.89
N ASN A 91 10.73 -16.69 22.17
CA ASN A 91 10.19 -15.34 22.37
C ASN A 91 8.87 -15.11 21.61
N LEU A 92 8.52 -16.00 20.67
CA LEU A 92 7.26 -15.94 19.94
C LEU A 92 6.16 -16.66 20.74
N ARG A 93 5.09 -15.97 21.03
CA ARG A 93 3.91 -16.50 21.72
C ARG A 93 2.67 -16.12 20.95
N SER A 94 1.64 -16.96 21.01
CA SER A 94 0.33 -16.66 20.45
C SER A 94 -0.69 -16.56 21.56
N VAL A 95 -1.42 -15.46 21.61
CA VAL A 95 -2.55 -15.24 22.51
C VAL A 95 -3.78 -15.03 21.63
N ASP A 96 -4.80 -15.84 21.77
CA ASP A 96 -6.03 -15.79 20.96
C ASP A 96 -5.72 -15.81 19.45
N ASN A 97 -4.82 -16.69 19.03
CA ASN A 97 -4.32 -16.83 17.67
C ASN A 97 -3.55 -15.60 17.13
N LYS A 98 -3.28 -14.59 17.96
CA LYS A 98 -2.58 -13.35 17.61
C LYS A 98 -1.12 -13.41 18.05
N PRO A 99 -0.15 -13.32 17.12
CA PRO A 99 1.27 -13.43 17.48
C PRO A 99 1.75 -12.22 18.27
N ASN A 100 2.56 -12.49 19.29
CA ASN A 100 3.35 -11.52 20.03
C ASN A 100 4.79 -12.00 20.10
N TYR A 101 5.75 -11.10 19.93
CA TYR A 101 7.17 -11.42 20.06
C TYR A 101 7.82 -10.55 21.12
N ASN A 102 8.60 -11.16 22.02
CA ASN A 102 9.39 -10.41 22.99
C ASN A 102 10.80 -10.17 22.46
N LEU A 103 11.17 -8.89 22.31
CA LEU A 103 12.50 -8.50 21.85
C LEU A 103 13.13 -7.55 22.87
N PHE A 104 14.18 -7.99 23.55
CA PHE A 104 14.90 -7.23 24.58
C PHE A 104 13.99 -6.68 25.69
N GLY A 105 12.95 -7.46 26.06
CA GLY A 105 11.97 -7.05 27.07
C GLY A 105 10.77 -6.26 26.53
N GLN A 106 10.79 -5.86 25.28
CA GLN A 106 9.69 -5.17 24.61
C GLN A 106 8.70 -6.16 23.99
N THR A 107 7.41 -5.86 24.01
CA THR A 107 6.38 -6.70 23.41
C THR A 107 5.95 -6.14 22.06
N ILE A 108 6.20 -6.88 21.00
CA ILE A 108 5.78 -6.55 19.64
C ILE A 108 4.55 -7.39 19.30
N LYS A 109 3.43 -6.72 19.00
CA LYS A 109 2.12 -7.33 18.75
C LYS A 109 1.77 -7.27 17.26
N PHE A 110 1.55 -8.42 16.62
CA PHE A 110 1.16 -8.52 15.20
C PHE A 110 -0.35 -8.65 15.09
N ARG A 111 -1.01 -7.76 14.35
CA ARG A 111 -2.47 -7.64 14.28
C ARG A 111 -2.97 -7.47 12.86
N GLY A 112 -4.16 -7.99 12.58
CA GLY A 112 -4.96 -7.69 11.39
C GLY A 112 -5.97 -6.59 11.66
N ILE A 113 -6.51 -6.01 10.60
CA ILE A 113 -7.50 -4.93 10.66
C ILE A 113 -8.93 -5.47 10.53
N GLU A 114 -9.11 -6.67 9.96
CA GLU A 114 -10.40 -7.26 9.56
C GLU A 114 -11.38 -7.51 10.71
N ASP A 115 -10.90 -7.67 11.94
CA ASP A 115 -11.77 -8.00 13.09
C ASP A 115 -12.55 -6.81 13.64
N GLY A 116 -12.98 -5.99 12.81
CA GLY A 116 -13.99 -4.95 12.63
C GLY A 116 -14.56 -4.21 13.82
N SER A 117 -14.52 -4.64 15.07
CA SER A 117 -15.21 -3.89 16.13
C SER A 117 -14.54 -3.88 17.49
N THR A 118 -13.67 -4.82 17.79
CA THR A 118 -13.04 -4.94 19.10
C THR A 118 -11.57 -4.55 19.13
N GLU A 119 -10.86 -4.69 18.02
CA GLU A 119 -9.42 -4.38 17.95
C GLU A 119 -9.11 -2.89 17.94
N HIS A 120 -10.05 -2.04 17.55
CA HIS A 120 -9.93 -0.59 17.75
C HIS A 120 -9.78 -0.20 19.23
N LYS A 121 -10.28 -1.06 20.14
CA LYS A 121 -10.12 -0.89 21.59
C LYS A 121 -8.79 -1.46 22.10
N GLU A 122 -8.17 -2.41 21.39
CA GLU A 122 -6.95 -3.09 21.82
C GLU A 122 -5.65 -2.35 21.47
N ALA A 123 -5.64 -1.40 20.54
CA ALA A 123 -4.56 -0.42 20.51
C ALA A 123 -4.72 0.54 21.71
N SER A 124 -4.60 0.00 22.91
CA SER A 124 -4.30 0.78 24.09
C SER A 124 -3.08 1.66 23.80
N ARG A 125 -2.79 2.65 24.62
CA ARG A 125 -1.61 3.49 24.44
C ARG A 125 -0.43 2.70 23.91
N SER A 126 0.11 3.12 22.78
CA SER A 126 1.24 2.50 22.12
C SER A 126 2.34 3.50 21.92
N ASP A 127 3.58 3.05 22.02
CA ASP A 127 4.74 3.90 21.75
C ASP A 127 5.08 3.91 20.28
N ILE A 128 4.97 2.75 19.62
CA ILE A 128 5.33 2.57 18.21
C ILE A 128 4.23 1.79 17.48
N ILE A 129 3.82 2.30 16.34
CA ILE A 129 2.94 1.61 15.41
C ILE A 129 3.62 1.49 14.06
N PHE A 130 3.62 0.29 13.49
CA PHE A 130 3.99 0.04 12.12
C PHE A 130 2.79 -0.46 11.32
N VAL A 131 2.50 0.19 10.20
CA VAL A 131 1.44 -0.22 9.26
C VAL A 131 2.09 -0.69 7.97
N ASN A 132 2.14 -2.00 7.80
CA ASN A 132 2.72 -2.60 6.61
C ASN A 132 1.70 -2.63 5.47
N GLU A 133 2.07 -2.09 4.30
CA GLU A 133 1.21 -1.95 3.11
C GLU A 133 -0.07 -1.14 3.39
N ILE A 134 0.10 0.10 3.88
CA ILE A 134 -1.02 0.98 4.30
C ILE A 134 -2.08 1.22 3.20
N LEU A 135 -1.72 1.10 1.91
CA LEU A 135 -2.67 1.25 0.80
C LEU A 135 -3.57 0.02 0.61
N SER A 136 -3.33 -1.07 1.35
CA SER A 136 -4.07 -2.33 1.23
C SER A 136 -5.08 -2.46 2.36
N GLY A 137 -6.31 -1.97 2.15
CA GLY A 137 -7.44 -2.22 3.07
C GLY A 137 -7.46 -1.41 4.38
N VAL A 138 -6.47 -0.53 4.62
CA VAL A 138 -6.46 0.34 5.80
C VAL A 138 -7.36 1.54 5.58
N SER A 139 -8.42 1.70 6.37
CA SER A 139 -9.26 2.88 6.31
C SER A 139 -8.60 4.08 7.02
N LYS A 140 -8.96 5.28 6.58
CA LYS A 140 -8.52 6.52 7.24
C LYS A 140 -8.97 6.57 8.71
N GLU A 141 -10.18 6.11 9.00
CA GLU A 141 -10.73 6.06 10.35
C GLU A 141 -9.89 5.19 11.28
N ASN A 142 -9.50 3.99 10.83
CA ASN A 142 -8.66 3.08 11.60
C ASN A 142 -7.30 3.72 11.89
N PHE A 143 -6.69 4.31 10.87
CA PHE A 143 -5.40 4.97 11.02
C PHE A 143 -5.47 6.17 11.97
N ASP A 144 -6.50 7.01 11.86
CA ASP A 144 -6.72 8.15 12.76
C ASP A 144 -6.95 7.70 14.20
N ASN A 145 -7.63 6.56 14.42
CA ASN A 145 -7.80 5.95 15.74
C ASN A 145 -6.47 5.49 16.35
N TRP A 146 -5.62 4.85 15.57
CA TRP A 146 -4.28 4.44 16.02
C TRP A 146 -3.37 5.64 16.26
N LEU A 147 -3.44 6.63 15.38
CA LEU A 147 -2.66 7.85 15.50
C LEU A 147 -2.98 8.59 16.82
N ARG A 148 -4.26 8.65 17.22
CA ARG A 148 -4.66 9.25 18.51
C ARG A 148 -4.08 8.51 19.73
N ARG A 149 -3.85 7.19 19.61
CA ARG A 149 -3.38 6.32 20.71
C ARG A 149 -1.87 6.09 20.71
N CYS A 150 -1.18 6.41 19.63
CA CYS A 150 0.26 6.31 19.55
C CYS A 150 0.93 7.55 20.12
N GLU A 151 1.91 7.36 21.00
CA GLU A 151 2.55 8.46 21.72
C GLU A 151 3.83 8.97 21.03
N ALA A 152 4.57 8.11 20.31
CA ALA A 152 5.89 8.48 19.82
C ALA A 152 6.08 8.35 18.31
N LEU A 153 5.88 7.16 17.73
CA LEU A 153 6.30 6.89 16.37
C LEU A 153 5.26 6.07 15.59
N VAL A 154 4.81 6.59 14.48
CA VAL A 154 4.02 5.83 13.50
C VAL A 154 4.82 5.72 12.22
N VAL A 155 5.03 4.50 11.74
CA VAL A 155 5.67 4.23 10.46
C VAL A 155 4.70 3.48 9.55
N ALA A 156 4.60 3.88 8.31
CA ALA A 156 3.82 3.19 7.31
C ALA A 156 4.68 2.94 6.07
N ASP A 157 4.54 1.78 5.45
CA ASP A 157 5.19 1.49 4.18
C ASP A 157 4.19 1.10 3.08
N TRP A 158 4.55 1.29 1.84
CA TRP A 158 3.74 0.88 0.68
C TRP A 158 4.50 0.89 -0.63
N ASN A 159 3.98 0.14 -1.59
CA ASN A 159 4.27 0.33 -3.00
C ASN A 159 3.23 1.28 -3.62
N PRO A 160 3.63 2.29 -4.38
CA PRO A 160 2.74 3.38 -4.82
C PRO A 160 1.85 2.98 -6.00
N LYS A 161 0.94 2.02 -5.76
CA LYS A 161 0.04 1.41 -6.75
C LYS A 161 -1.10 2.32 -7.23
N TYR A 162 -1.26 3.51 -6.61
CA TYR A 162 -2.32 4.47 -6.90
C TYR A 162 -1.73 5.88 -7.02
N THR A 163 -2.37 6.72 -7.80
CA THR A 163 -2.02 8.16 -7.88
C THR A 163 -2.70 8.96 -6.79
N ASP A 164 -3.83 8.47 -6.27
CA ASP A 164 -4.60 9.10 -5.21
C ASP A 164 -4.92 8.10 -4.08
N HIS A 165 -4.73 8.54 -2.84
CA HIS A 165 -5.10 7.81 -1.63
C HIS A 165 -5.11 8.77 -0.44
N TRP A 166 -6.04 8.58 0.51
CA TRP A 166 -6.19 9.45 1.69
C TRP A 166 -4.89 9.63 2.49
N PHE A 167 -4.01 8.64 2.52
CA PHE A 167 -2.73 8.71 3.26
C PHE A 167 -1.76 9.71 2.63
N PHE A 168 -1.86 10.02 1.35
CA PHE A 168 -0.98 10.97 0.69
C PHE A 168 -1.17 12.42 1.19
N GLU A 169 -2.34 12.73 1.74
CA GLU A 169 -2.58 14.01 2.40
C GLU A 169 -1.66 14.23 3.63
N PHE A 170 -1.18 13.14 4.25
CA PHE A 170 -0.25 13.21 5.37
C PHE A 170 1.11 13.80 5.00
N GLU A 171 1.50 13.76 3.72
CA GLU A 171 2.73 14.39 3.24
C GLU A 171 2.78 15.90 3.49
N LYS A 172 1.60 16.55 3.60
CA LYS A 172 1.46 17.99 3.85
C LYS A 172 1.60 18.37 5.34
N ARG A 173 1.65 17.39 6.24
CA ARG A 173 1.67 17.64 7.70
C ARG A 173 3.10 17.88 8.18
N SER A 174 3.25 18.79 9.12
CA SER A 174 4.56 19.14 9.74
C SER A 174 5.13 18.04 10.64
N ASP A 175 4.29 17.13 11.14
CA ASP A 175 4.68 15.98 11.97
C ASP A 175 4.88 14.69 11.15
N CYS A 176 4.83 14.78 9.82
CA CYS A 176 4.97 13.66 8.90
C CYS A 176 6.13 13.88 7.92
N VAL A 177 6.90 12.82 7.67
CA VAL A 177 8.00 12.84 6.70
C VAL A 177 7.84 11.64 5.76
N PHE A 178 7.73 11.90 4.47
CA PHE A 178 7.78 10.84 3.46
C PHE A 178 9.21 10.57 3.01
N THR A 179 9.55 9.31 2.90
CA THR A 179 10.80 8.83 2.33
C THR A 179 10.52 8.06 1.05
N TYR A 180 11.44 8.13 0.11
CA TYR A 180 11.30 7.52 -1.21
C TYR A 180 12.46 6.58 -1.47
N THR A 181 12.15 5.36 -1.88
CA THR A 181 13.16 4.32 -2.17
C THR A 181 12.84 3.55 -3.43
N THR A 182 13.89 3.07 -4.08
CA THR A 182 13.81 2.19 -5.24
C THR A 182 14.57 0.89 -4.96
N TYR A 183 14.47 -0.09 -5.83
CA TYR A 183 15.26 -1.31 -5.76
C TYR A 183 16.77 -1.02 -5.70
N LYS A 184 17.24 0.10 -6.27
CA LYS A 184 18.67 0.52 -6.26
C LYS A 184 19.17 0.87 -4.86
N ASN A 185 18.28 1.21 -3.94
CA ASN A 185 18.62 1.49 -2.54
C ASN A 185 18.91 0.22 -1.72
N ASN A 186 18.49 -0.96 -2.22
CA ASN A 186 18.74 -2.23 -1.57
C ASN A 186 20.07 -2.85 -2.04
N ARG A 187 21.11 -2.71 -1.23
CA ARG A 187 22.43 -3.28 -1.52
C ARG A 187 22.48 -4.81 -1.49
N HIS A 188 21.47 -5.45 -0.90
CA HIS A 188 21.37 -6.91 -0.75
C HIS A 188 20.50 -7.56 -1.81
N LEU A 189 20.01 -6.78 -2.78
CA LEU A 189 19.15 -7.28 -3.83
C LEU A 189 19.91 -8.23 -4.76
N LYS A 190 19.33 -9.42 -4.97
CA LYS A 190 19.88 -10.39 -5.92
C LYS A 190 19.83 -9.84 -7.35
N GLU A 191 20.87 -10.13 -8.14
CA GLU A 191 20.98 -9.65 -9.52
C GLU A 191 19.81 -10.11 -10.40
N SER A 192 19.30 -11.35 -10.19
CA SER A 192 18.15 -11.85 -10.93
C SER A 192 16.90 -10.98 -10.73
N ILE A 193 16.66 -10.50 -9.51
CA ILE A 193 15.51 -9.61 -9.19
C ILE A 193 15.75 -8.20 -9.73
N ARG A 194 17.00 -7.72 -9.68
CA ARG A 194 17.37 -6.44 -10.30
C ARG A 194 17.10 -6.46 -11.80
N SER A 195 17.55 -7.52 -12.48
CA SER A 195 17.33 -7.70 -13.91
C SER A 195 15.85 -7.80 -14.28
N GLU A 196 15.03 -8.40 -13.43
CA GLU A 196 13.58 -8.44 -13.60
C GLU A 196 12.96 -7.03 -13.61
N PHE A 197 13.26 -6.19 -12.59
CA PHE A 197 12.77 -4.82 -12.59
C PHE A 197 13.31 -3.99 -13.76
N GLU A 198 14.55 -4.16 -14.09
CA GLU A 198 15.17 -3.49 -15.24
C GLU A 198 14.57 -3.95 -16.57
N GLY A 199 14.01 -5.16 -16.61
CA GLY A 199 13.25 -5.69 -17.75
C GLY A 199 11.94 -4.96 -18.02
N TYR A 200 11.35 -4.30 -17.02
CA TYR A 200 10.13 -3.50 -17.20
C TYR A 200 10.40 -2.10 -17.79
N GLN A 201 11.67 -1.63 -17.81
CA GLN A 201 11.98 -0.27 -18.22
C GLN A 201 11.73 -0.04 -19.71
N PRO A 202 10.80 0.89 -20.09
CA PRO A 202 10.61 1.28 -21.48
C PRO A 202 11.71 2.24 -21.94
N VAL A 203 11.92 2.34 -23.25
CA VAL A 203 12.91 3.25 -23.89
C VAL A 203 12.70 4.70 -23.43
N ALA A 204 11.44 5.17 -23.38
CA ALA A 204 11.11 6.54 -22.98
C ALA A 204 11.56 6.92 -21.55
N TYR A 205 11.92 5.94 -20.71
CA TYR A 205 12.37 6.13 -19.32
C TYR A 205 13.89 5.97 -19.17
N SER A 206 14.64 5.59 -20.22
CA SER A 206 16.10 5.69 -20.25
C SER A 206 16.53 7.14 -20.42
N GLU A 207 17.75 7.48 -19.98
CA GLU A 207 18.24 8.86 -20.13
C GLU A 207 18.34 9.26 -21.61
N ILE A 208 18.86 8.39 -22.46
CA ILE A 208 18.90 8.61 -23.91
C ILE A 208 17.49 8.74 -24.48
N GLY A 209 16.56 7.86 -24.13
CA GLY A 209 15.20 7.94 -24.61
C GLY A 209 14.48 9.23 -24.22
N LYS A 210 14.74 9.77 -23.04
CA LYS A 210 14.24 11.08 -22.59
C LYS A 210 14.81 12.22 -23.45
N GLU A 211 16.10 12.18 -23.75
CA GLU A 211 16.74 13.21 -24.60
C GLU A 211 16.26 13.13 -26.04
N LEU A 212 16.14 11.94 -26.62
CA LEU A 212 15.60 11.72 -27.97
C LEU A 212 14.14 12.23 -28.11
N LYS A 213 13.37 12.18 -27.03
CA LYS A 213 12.00 12.72 -27.02
C LYS A 213 11.97 14.25 -27.00
N LYS A 214 12.97 14.90 -26.41
CA LYS A 214 13.05 16.37 -26.34
C LYS A 214 13.59 16.98 -27.64
N GLN A 215 14.43 16.26 -28.36
CA GLN A 215 15.07 16.75 -29.56
C GLN A 215 14.22 16.40 -30.79
N ASP A 216 13.97 17.37 -31.66
CA ASP A 216 13.34 17.14 -32.95
C ASP A 216 14.21 16.17 -33.77
N ARG A 217 13.60 15.20 -34.48
CA ARG A 217 14.21 13.98 -35.05
C ARG A 217 15.34 14.21 -36.08
N ASN A 218 15.80 15.42 -36.31
CA ASN A 218 16.78 15.77 -37.36
C ASN A 218 18.23 15.88 -36.89
N VAL A 219 18.55 15.54 -35.64
CA VAL A 219 19.94 15.54 -35.15
C VAL A 219 20.53 14.15 -35.26
N HIS A 220 21.69 14.05 -35.88
CA HIS A 220 22.48 12.80 -35.93
C HIS A 220 22.97 12.43 -34.52
N LEU A 221 22.14 11.68 -33.78
CA LEU A 221 22.44 11.23 -32.41
C LEU A 221 23.21 9.91 -32.37
N TYR A 222 23.56 9.35 -33.52
CA TYR A 222 24.21 8.04 -33.64
C TYR A 222 25.47 8.10 -34.47
N ASP A 223 26.49 7.36 -34.06
CA ASP A 223 27.68 7.08 -34.87
C ASP A 223 27.37 6.06 -36.00
N CYS A 224 28.42 5.72 -36.80
CA CYS A 224 28.31 4.72 -37.87
C CYS A 224 27.91 3.31 -37.39
N ASP A 225 28.18 3.00 -36.13
CA ASP A 225 27.83 1.74 -35.46
C ASP A 225 26.48 1.80 -34.71
N LYS A 226 25.68 2.87 -34.94
CA LYS A 226 24.42 3.12 -34.28
C LYS A 226 24.48 3.29 -32.77
N ASN A 227 25.65 3.70 -32.23
CA ASN A 227 25.75 4.08 -30.83
C ASN A 227 25.38 5.55 -30.64
N PRO A 228 24.64 5.91 -29.58
CA PRO A 228 24.34 7.31 -29.28
C PRO A 228 25.60 8.12 -29.01
N ILE A 229 25.72 9.28 -29.64
CA ILE A 229 26.87 10.20 -29.50
C ILE A 229 26.63 11.10 -28.28
N GLY A 230 27.70 11.32 -27.47
CA GLY A 230 27.64 12.22 -26.31
C GLY A 230 27.10 11.61 -25.02
N PHE A 231 26.94 10.28 -24.99
CA PHE A 231 26.41 9.55 -23.81
C PHE A 231 27.50 8.61 -23.23
N SER A 232 27.42 8.32 -21.95
CA SER A 232 28.29 7.38 -21.28
C SER A 232 28.04 5.92 -21.70
N ILE A 233 29.00 5.04 -21.44
CA ILE A 233 28.85 3.60 -21.72
C ILE A 233 27.66 3.02 -20.94
N GLU A 234 27.44 3.46 -19.69
CA GLU A 234 26.34 3.03 -18.85
C GLU A 234 24.99 3.46 -19.45
N GLN A 235 24.87 4.70 -19.92
CA GLN A 235 23.66 5.21 -20.58
C GLN A 235 23.37 4.47 -21.88
N ILE A 236 24.41 4.19 -22.69
CA ILE A 236 24.27 3.40 -23.92
C ILE A 236 23.84 1.96 -23.60
N THR A 237 24.39 1.36 -22.56
CA THR A 237 24.06 0.01 -22.13
C THR A 237 22.61 -0.06 -21.62
N GLU A 238 22.18 0.91 -20.82
CA GLU A 238 20.80 1.06 -20.39
C GLU A 238 19.85 1.18 -21.59
N TYR A 239 20.16 2.07 -22.53
CA TYR A 239 19.35 2.30 -23.72
C TYR A 239 19.21 1.03 -24.58
N LYS A 240 20.32 0.32 -24.85
CA LYS A 240 20.28 -0.95 -25.58
C LYS A 240 19.46 -2.02 -24.85
N ARG A 241 19.48 -2.04 -23.51
CA ARG A 241 18.64 -2.91 -22.71
C ARG A 241 17.16 -2.56 -22.89
N THR A 242 16.80 -1.27 -22.80
CA THR A 242 15.40 -0.84 -22.96
C THR A 242 14.84 -1.13 -24.36
N LEU A 243 15.65 -1.02 -25.41
CA LEU A 243 15.28 -1.45 -26.75
C LEU A 243 14.97 -2.96 -26.82
N LYS A 244 15.78 -3.79 -26.13
CA LYS A 244 15.52 -5.24 -26.03
C LYS A 244 14.24 -5.51 -25.25
N ASN A 245 13.95 -4.77 -24.17
CA ASN A 245 12.73 -4.90 -23.39
C ASN A 245 11.48 -4.65 -24.26
N GLU A 246 11.49 -3.59 -25.06
CA GLU A 246 10.38 -3.27 -25.96
C GLU A 246 10.24 -4.35 -27.07
N ALA A 247 11.35 -4.77 -27.66
CA ALA A 247 11.34 -5.82 -28.68
C ALA A 247 10.85 -7.16 -28.14
N ALA A 248 11.14 -7.47 -26.87
CA ALA A 248 10.68 -8.69 -26.20
C ALA A 248 9.27 -8.57 -25.61
N GLY A 249 8.66 -7.37 -25.62
CA GLY A 249 7.35 -7.12 -25.02
C GLY A 249 7.33 -7.17 -23.50
N THR A 250 8.49 -7.02 -22.83
CA THR A 250 8.61 -7.01 -21.35
C THR A 250 8.50 -5.61 -20.77
N ALA A 251 8.70 -4.56 -21.60
CA ALA A 251 8.60 -3.18 -21.17
C ALA A 251 7.17 -2.86 -20.70
N ASP A 252 7.04 -2.35 -19.47
CA ASP A 252 5.76 -2.03 -18.84
C ASP A 252 5.90 -0.74 -18.02
N VAL A 253 5.20 0.30 -18.44
CA VAL A 253 5.26 1.63 -17.83
C VAL A 253 4.79 1.61 -16.38
N TYR A 254 3.69 0.89 -16.09
CA TYR A 254 3.14 0.81 -14.73
C TYR A 254 4.09 0.05 -13.81
N GLN A 255 4.54 -1.14 -14.21
CA GLN A 255 5.49 -1.94 -13.44
C GLN A 255 6.79 -1.16 -13.18
N TRP A 256 7.31 -0.48 -14.21
CA TRP A 256 8.51 0.33 -14.06
C TRP A 256 8.33 1.50 -13.09
N LYS A 257 7.23 2.26 -13.21
CA LYS A 257 6.94 3.37 -12.29
C LYS A 257 6.78 2.90 -10.85
N VAL A 258 5.88 1.94 -10.63
CA VAL A 258 5.50 1.50 -9.28
C VAL A 258 6.60 0.70 -8.61
N TYR A 259 7.11 -0.32 -9.28
CA TYR A 259 8.06 -1.27 -8.66
C TYR A 259 9.51 -0.93 -8.92
N GLY A 260 9.83 -0.35 -10.07
CA GLY A 260 11.18 0.11 -10.41
C GLY A 260 11.51 1.45 -9.74
N LEU A 261 10.75 2.49 -10.06
CA LEU A 261 11.03 3.85 -9.61
C LEU A 261 10.42 4.21 -8.25
N GLY A 262 9.41 3.45 -7.77
CA GLY A 262 8.67 3.81 -6.55
C GLY A 262 7.79 5.05 -6.73
N GLU A 263 7.37 5.34 -7.95
CA GLU A 263 6.51 6.46 -8.33
C GLU A 263 5.04 6.06 -8.32
N ARG A 264 4.18 6.98 -7.91
CA ARG A 264 2.72 6.78 -7.92
C ARG A 264 2.22 6.63 -9.36
N ALA A 265 1.50 5.55 -9.63
CA ALA A 265 0.88 5.33 -10.92
C ALA A 265 -0.40 4.49 -10.78
N ASN A 266 -1.36 4.76 -11.67
CA ASN A 266 -2.52 3.91 -11.87
C ASN A 266 -2.22 2.88 -12.97
N ARG A 267 -2.78 1.69 -12.85
CA ARG A 267 -2.71 0.68 -13.89
C ARG A 267 -3.50 1.17 -15.12
N GLU A 268 -2.92 1.06 -16.31
CA GLU A 268 -3.66 1.32 -17.55
C GLU A 268 -4.84 0.34 -17.65
N GLY A 269 -5.96 0.81 -18.17
CA GLY A 269 -7.18 0.00 -18.29
C GLY A 269 -8.07 -0.02 -17.06
N LEU A 270 -7.81 0.80 -16.04
CA LEU A 270 -8.81 1.04 -14.99
C LEU A 270 -10.07 1.63 -15.61
N VAL A 271 -11.22 1.07 -15.28
CA VAL A 271 -12.54 1.58 -15.72
C VAL A 271 -12.70 3.04 -15.25
N PHE A 272 -12.16 3.35 -14.07
CA PHE A 272 -12.12 4.69 -13.48
C PHE A 272 -10.66 5.07 -13.16
N PRO A 273 -9.92 5.66 -14.12
CA PRO A 273 -8.49 6.00 -13.92
C PRO A 273 -8.29 7.17 -12.94
N GLU A 274 -9.31 8.01 -12.80
CA GLU A 274 -9.32 9.17 -11.91
C GLU A 274 -10.52 9.10 -10.97
N VAL A 275 -10.27 9.07 -9.67
CA VAL A 275 -11.30 9.10 -8.62
C VAL A 275 -10.99 10.28 -7.72
N THR A 276 -11.98 11.18 -7.57
CA THR A 276 -11.91 12.31 -6.64
C THR A 276 -12.88 12.08 -5.50
N TYR A 277 -12.39 12.25 -4.26
CA TYR A 277 -13.25 12.15 -3.09
C TYR A 277 -13.98 13.48 -2.87
N VAL A 278 -15.27 13.39 -2.64
CA VAL A 278 -16.15 14.53 -2.32
C VAL A 278 -16.92 14.20 -1.04
N ASP A 279 -17.23 15.22 -0.24
CA ASP A 279 -17.90 15.01 1.05
C ASP A 279 -19.34 14.55 0.88
N ASP A 280 -20.04 15.04 -0.16
CA ASP A 280 -21.40 14.65 -0.50
C ASP A 280 -21.67 14.78 -2.00
N PHE A 281 -22.84 14.32 -2.45
CA PHE A 281 -23.28 14.49 -3.83
C PHE A 281 -23.50 15.98 -4.14
N PRO A 282 -23.03 16.47 -5.30
CA PRO A 282 -23.39 17.80 -5.80
C PRO A 282 -24.90 17.96 -5.99
N GLU A 283 -25.41 19.18 -5.83
CA GLU A 283 -26.84 19.48 -5.98
C GLU A 283 -27.37 19.30 -7.41
N ASP A 284 -26.47 19.35 -8.39
CA ASP A 284 -26.75 19.28 -9.82
C ASP A 284 -26.75 17.87 -10.41
N ILE A 285 -26.94 16.86 -9.59
CA ILE A 285 -27.03 15.46 -10.06
C ILE A 285 -28.43 15.20 -10.64
N GLU A 286 -28.45 14.74 -11.89
CA GLU A 286 -29.68 14.56 -12.66
C GLU A 286 -30.37 13.21 -12.46
N GLN A 287 -29.61 12.15 -12.20
CA GLN A 287 -30.11 10.79 -12.06
C GLN A 287 -29.46 10.07 -10.89
N PHE A 288 -30.28 9.34 -10.14
CA PHE A 288 -29.80 8.47 -9.07
C PHE A 288 -30.21 7.03 -9.31
N GLY A 289 -29.39 6.11 -8.85
CA GLY A 289 -29.68 4.69 -8.83
C GLY A 289 -28.99 4.01 -7.66
N HIS A 290 -29.40 2.76 -7.39
CA HIS A 290 -28.78 1.95 -6.35
C HIS A 290 -28.28 0.66 -6.94
N GLY A 291 -27.07 0.25 -6.53
CA GLY A 291 -26.46 -1.03 -6.86
C GLY A 291 -26.29 -1.87 -5.61
N LEU A 292 -26.48 -3.18 -5.75
CA LEU A 292 -26.34 -4.16 -4.69
C LEU A 292 -25.43 -5.28 -5.19
N ASP A 293 -24.40 -5.57 -4.43
CA ASP A 293 -23.56 -6.74 -4.59
C ASP A 293 -23.71 -7.62 -3.35
N PHE A 294 -24.15 -8.86 -3.55
CA PHE A 294 -24.41 -9.81 -2.46
C PHE A 294 -23.09 -10.44 -1.97
N GLY A 295 -22.94 -10.59 -0.67
CA GLY A 295 -21.82 -11.30 -0.09
C GLY A 295 -22.19 -11.99 1.23
N SER A 296 -21.91 -13.29 1.30
CA SER A 296 -22.02 -14.08 2.55
C SER A 296 -20.66 -14.22 3.24
N ALA A 297 -19.65 -14.73 2.52
CA ALA A 297 -18.26 -14.80 2.98
C ALA A 297 -17.50 -13.46 2.81
N HIS A 298 -18.00 -12.61 1.92
CA HIS A 298 -17.54 -11.24 1.70
C HIS A 298 -18.67 -10.28 2.07
N PRO A 299 -18.37 -9.01 2.37
CA PRO A 299 -19.42 -8.04 2.71
C PRO A 299 -20.42 -7.86 1.55
N THR A 300 -21.72 -7.84 1.88
CA THR A 300 -22.74 -7.28 1.00
C THR A 300 -22.55 -5.77 0.91
N VAL A 301 -22.60 -5.23 -0.28
CA VAL A 301 -22.37 -3.81 -0.55
C VAL A 301 -23.61 -3.18 -1.18
N ILE A 302 -24.07 -2.07 -0.61
CA ILE A 302 -25.11 -1.24 -1.25
C ILE A 302 -24.50 0.12 -1.54
N VAL A 303 -24.59 0.55 -2.80
CA VAL A 303 -24.10 1.84 -3.26
C VAL A 303 -25.25 2.69 -3.81
N LYS A 304 -25.19 3.99 -3.58
CA LYS A 304 -25.96 4.98 -4.33
C LYS A 304 -25.08 5.57 -5.41
N GLY A 305 -25.54 5.53 -6.65
CA GLY A 305 -24.91 6.16 -7.79
C GLY A 305 -25.65 7.41 -8.24
N GLY A 306 -24.92 8.43 -8.69
CA GLY A 306 -25.49 9.62 -9.28
C GLY A 306 -24.71 10.05 -10.52
N ILE A 307 -25.37 10.51 -11.55
CA ILE A 307 -24.76 10.95 -12.80
C ILE A 307 -25.03 12.44 -12.98
N ARG A 308 -23.97 13.19 -13.21
CA ARG A 308 -24.01 14.57 -13.67
C ARG A 308 -23.54 14.61 -15.12
N ARG A 309 -24.43 15.02 -16.02
CA ARG A 309 -24.09 15.16 -17.43
C ARG A 309 -23.24 16.40 -17.66
N LYS A 310 -22.01 16.19 -18.07
CA LYS A 310 -21.04 17.23 -18.37
C LYS A 310 -20.31 16.87 -19.67
N LEU A 311 -20.15 17.80 -20.56
CA LEU A 311 -19.36 17.60 -21.76
C LEU A 311 -17.87 17.83 -21.48
N PRO A 312 -16.96 17.02 -22.04
CA PRO A 312 -17.21 15.93 -23.01
C PRO A 312 -17.57 14.59 -22.40
N LYS A 313 -17.48 14.39 -21.09
CA LYS A 313 -17.78 13.13 -20.39
C LYS A 313 -18.63 13.38 -19.15
N PRO A 314 -19.60 12.49 -18.84
CA PRO A 314 -20.36 12.60 -17.59
C PRO A 314 -19.48 12.30 -16.38
N ASP A 315 -19.78 12.96 -15.27
CA ASP A 315 -19.22 12.60 -13.96
C ASP A 315 -20.14 11.55 -13.29
N LEU A 316 -19.55 10.49 -12.78
CA LEU A 316 -20.22 9.47 -11.97
C LEU A 316 -19.85 9.69 -10.50
N PHE A 317 -20.85 9.83 -9.66
CA PHE A 317 -20.70 9.91 -8.21
C PHE A 317 -21.18 8.62 -7.57
N LEU A 318 -20.42 8.09 -6.63
CA LEU A 318 -20.74 6.86 -5.89
C LEU A 318 -20.66 7.12 -4.40
N LYS A 319 -21.66 6.70 -3.65
CA LYS A 319 -21.69 6.74 -2.18
C LYS A 319 -21.98 5.35 -1.65
N LYS A 320 -21.08 4.81 -0.86
CA LYS A 320 -21.29 3.55 -0.15
C LYS A 320 -22.32 3.79 0.96
N LEU A 321 -23.44 3.08 0.92
CA LEU A 321 -24.51 3.15 1.90
C LEU A 321 -24.43 2.03 2.93
N TYR A 322 -24.01 0.83 2.50
CA TYR A 322 -23.92 -0.36 3.33
C TYR A 322 -22.69 -1.18 2.97
N TYR A 323 -22.04 -1.77 3.95
CA TYR A 323 -20.89 -2.65 3.76
C TYR A 323 -20.76 -3.58 4.98
N SER A 324 -21.40 -4.75 4.92
CA SER A 324 -21.35 -5.75 5.99
C SER A 324 -21.71 -7.12 5.43
N PRO A 325 -21.18 -8.23 5.97
CA PRO A 325 -21.63 -9.56 5.61
C PRO A 325 -23.13 -9.72 5.86
N CYS A 326 -23.83 -10.39 4.94
CA CYS A 326 -25.22 -10.81 5.09
C CYS A 326 -25.31 -12.29 4.74
N ASP A 327 -25.69 -13.11 5.71
CA ASP A 327 -25.78 -14.56 5.54
C ASP A 327 -27.15 -15.02 5.00
N THR A 328 -28.14 -14.12 5.03
CA THR A 328 -29.52 -14.41 4.61
C THR A 328 -30.11 -13.27 3.78
N SER A 329 -31.05 -13.58 2.88
CA SER A 329 -31.83 -12.61 2.13
C SER A 329 -32.59 -11.64 3.05
N THR A 330 -33.10 -12.11 4.19
CA THR A 330 -33.78 -11.27 5.18
C THR A 330 -32.88 -10.15 5.69
N GLN A 331 -31.60 -10.44 5.99
CA GLN A 331 -30.64 -9.39 6.42
C GLN A 331 -30.40 -8.35 5.33
N VAL A 332 -30.36 -8.75 4.07
CA VAL A 332 -30.21 -7.83 2.93
C VAL A 332 -31.46 -6.95 2.81
N ILE A 333 -32.66 -7.54 2.88
CA ILE A 333 -33.94 -6.80 2.84
C ILE A 333 -34.01 -5.80 3.99
N ASP A 334 -33.62 -6.20 5.19
CA ASP A 334 -33.64 -5.31 6.37
C ASP A 334 -32.63 -4.16 6.21
N ALA A 335 -31.44 -4.43 5.62
CA ALA A 335 -30.48 -3.39 5.30
C ALA A 335 -31.04 -2.37 4.29
N VAL A 336 -31.67 -2.85 3.21
CA VAL A 336 -32.30 -1.99 2.20
C VAL A 336 -33.42 -1.14 2.82
N ARG A 337 -34.27 -1.74 3.64
CA ARG A 337 -35.36 -1.04 4.35
C ARG A 337 -34.85 0.00 5.33
N SER A 338 -33.82 -0.32 6.10
CA SER A 338 -33.23 0.60 7.07
C SER A 338 -32.60 1.84 6.42
N LEU A 339 -32.15 1.71 5.18
CA LEU A 339 -31.62 2.81 4.38
C LEU A 339 -32.69 3.66 3.69
N GLY A 340 -33.97 3.29 3.82
CA GLY A 340 -35.09 4.00 3.20
C GLY A 340 -35.05 3.97 1.67
N ILE A 341 -34.40 2.98 1.07
CA ILE A 341 -34.27 2.87 -0.39
C ILE A 341 -35.63 2.45 -0.96
N THR A 342 -36.15 3.27 -1.87
CA THR A 342 -37.37 3.01 -2.63
C THR A 342 -37.05 2.98 -4.12
N GLY A 343 -37.67 2.08 -4.89
CA GLY A 343 -37.47 1.94 -6.32
C GLY A 343 -36.51 0.80 -6.68
N HIS A 344 -36.00 0.83 -7.89
CA HIS A 344 -35.19 -0.25 -8.43
C HIS A 344 -33.77 -0.24 -7.85
N ILE A 345 -33.29 -1.45 -7.52
CA ILE A 345 -31.89 -1.73 -7.16
C ILE A 345 -31.34 -2.68 -8.23
N TRP A 346 -30.21 -2.34 -8.82
CA TRP A 346 -29.52 -3.22 -9.76
C TRP A 346 -28.59 -4.15 -9.01
N CYS A 347 -28.73 -5.47 -9.24
CA CYS A 347 -27.87 -6.49 -8.66
C CYS A 347 -27.39 -7.46 -9.72
N ASP A 348 -26.35 -8.25 -9.41
CA ASP A 348 -25.90 -9.34 -10.26
C ASP A 348 -26.91 -10.51 -10.16
N THR A 349 -27.33 -11.04 -11.32
CA THR A 349 -28.27 -12.16 -11.41
C THR A 349 -27.59 -13.53 -11.36
N ASN A 350 -26.26 -13.61 -11.32
CA ASN A 350 -25.51 -14.88 -11.30
C ASN A 350 -25.52 -15.60 -9.94
N MET A 351 -26.21 -15.08 -8.94
CA MET A 351 -26.25 -15.64 -7.59
C MET A 351 -27.22 -16.82 -7.41
N ASP A 352 -27.99 -17.20 -8.42
CA ASP A 352 -28.90 -18.37 -8.37
C ASP A 352 -28.15 -19.71 -8.30
N ASN A 353 -26.84 -19.75 -8.49
CA ASN A 353 -26.01 -20.96 -8.51
C ASN A 353 -25.13 -21.14 -7.26
N THR A 354 -25.44 -20.54 -6.15
CA THR A 354 -24.66 -20.75 -4.92
C THR A 354 -24.94 -22.13 -4.34
N ASN A 355 -23.90 -22.84 -3.92
CA ASN A 355 -23.94 -24.16 -3.25
C ASN A 355 -24.78 -24.19 -1.95
N THR A 356 -25.43 -23.12 -1.58
CA THR A 356 -26.27 -22.97 -0.38
C THR A 356 -27.75 -23.29 -0.65
N GLY A 357 -28.17 -23.49 -1.89
CA GLY A 357 -29.55 -23.83 -2.24
C GLY A 357 -30.60 -22.73 -1.99
N ILE A 358 -30.16 -21.52 -1.69
CA ILE A 358 -31.01 -20.36 -1.49
C ILE A 358 -30.73 -19.37 -2.61
N GLY A 359 -31.68 -19.20 -3.53
CA GLY A 359 -31.61 -18.17 -4.58
C GLY A 359 -31.86 -16.79 -3.97
N TRP A 360 -30.85 -15.95 -3.96
CA TRP A 360 -30.92 -14.57 -3.43
C TRP A 360 -31.83 -13.64 -4.26
N VAL A 361 -32.15 -14.02 -5.49
CA VAL A 361 -32.90 -13.21 -6.47
C VAL A 361 -34.40 -13.53 -6.48
N SER A 362 -34.82 -14.63 -5.85
CA SER A 362 -36.22 -15.07 -5.80
C SER A 362 -37.03 -14.49 -4.66
N ASP A 363 -36.44 -13.79 -3.72
CA ASP A 363 -37.08 -13.14 -2.57
C ASP A 363 -37.18 -11.63 -2.80
#